data_4f5f290a6007a45c7ab3a1452e741959
#
_entry.id   4f5f290a6007a45c7ab3a1452e741959
#
_cell.length_a   1.000
_cell.length_b   1.000
_cell.length_c   1.000
_cell.angle_alpha   90.00
_cell.angle_beta   90.00
_cell.angle_gamma   90.00
#
_symmetry.space_group_name_H-M   'P 1'
#
loop_
_entity.id
_entity.type
_entity.pdbx_description
1 polymer ?
#
loop_
_entity_poly.entity_id
_entity_poly.type
_entity_poly.pdbx_seq_one_letter_code
_entity_poly.pdbx_strand_id
1 'polypeptide(L)'
;MKTLIGPKERLSSSLLWFTLLGSVAVSPALAQIRPMGVVPQATANQPKTAVPVTKTPTAKPPVPVTRTPKVGPDTLAPANPDFKADQPEAAQQAQVPAPLPPAMWDAGSAMELVAYIKQIGGDGLNPEDYDPEGLETAIQSGNVAAMSAAATERFDQVSSDLALGHVKKPARIDWYLTDKDLDSAKQDALLRGALARHDITAALNGLLPTHPQYAALKAALAATPPGDQARRDRIRLNMDRWRWLPRDLGEKYIIVNVPGFHATLVENGVNRWKQRAIAGKLSTPTPQLSATATGVILNPWWEVPKSIEHEAAGKKGFVPVKGADGSIQRWRQPPGPTNALGQIKFVMPNSKAIYLHDTNARSRFNSDTRALSHGCVRTEHIMDLATQLLGDDGGEWTPDKIQAALDSKKTVQANFVKPLPVYIVYFSDAALLDGRIVDYKDLYGRDPAAMAALKMKDGGASLAKPVDQVATPAKAKKAAAKPADQVATR
;
A
#
# COMPACT_ATOMS: atom_id res chain seq x y z
N MET A 1 70.96 24.11 30.52
CA MET A 1 71.12 24.84 31.80
C MET A 1 69.72 24.87 32.42
N LYS A 2 69.55 24.03 33.42
CA LYS A 2 69.05 24.34 34.77
C LYS A 2 67.63 24.81 34.82
N THR A 3 66.68 23.91 35.24
CA THR A 3 66.30 23.61 36.66
C THR A 3 65.35 24.69 37.19
N LEU A 4 64.23 24.50 37.82
CA LEU A 4 63.74 23.55 38.83
C LEU A 4 62.31 24.00 39.26
N ILE A 5 61.44 23.03 39.54
CA ILE A 5 60.69 22.76 40.81
C ILE A 5 59.45 23.58 41.10
N GLY A 6 58.35 22.81 41.32
CA GLY A 6 57.04 23.09 41.91
C GLY A 6 57.13 23.59 43.40
N PRO A 7 56.09 23.39 44.27
CA PRO A 7 55.06 22.37 44.43
C PRO A 7 53.65 22.89 44.89
N LYS A 8 52.67 21.97 44.96
CA LYS A 8 51.64 21.69 45.98
C LYS A 8 51.17 22.79 46.92
N GLU A 9 49.80 22.88 47.03
CA GLU A 9 49.09 22.68 48.33
C GLU A 9 47.56 22.68 48.07
N ARG A 10 46.92 21.80 48.54
CA ARG A 10 45.79 21.29 49.35
C ARG A 10 45.11 22.33 50.19
N LEU A 11 43.83 22.14 50.35
CA LEU A 11 42.91 22.13 51.56
C LEU A 11 41.60 22.80 51.16
N SER A 12 40.49 22.08 51.15
CA SER A 12 39.59 21.52 52.15
C SER A 12 38.57 22.53 52.68
N SER A 13 37.36 22.06 52.68
CA SER A 13 36.30 22.21 53.69
C SER A 13 34.92 22.65 53.13
N SER A 14 34.05 21.72 53.02
CA SER A 14 32.80 21.55 53.81
C SER A 14 31.89 22.76 53.95
N LEU A 15 30.65 22.65 53.43
CA LEU A 15 29.48 22.73 54.35
C LEU A 15 28.19 22.21 53.65
N LEU A 16 27.54 21.35 54.39
CA LEU A 16 26.19 20.84 54.15
C LEU A 16 25.16 21.97 54.10
N TRP A 17 24.12 21.82 53.26
CA TRP A 17 22.75 22.15 53.67
C TRP A 17 21.77 21.12 53.08
N PHE A 18 21.07 20.47 53.99
CA PHE A 18 19.89 19.64 53.80
C PHE A 18 18.70 20.49 53.34
N THR A 19 17.95 20.06 52.33
CA THR A 19 16.48 20.23 52.39
C THR A 19 15.79 19.06 51.73
N LEU A 20 14.87 18.54 52.47
CA LEU A 20 13.92 17.44 52.29
C LEU A 20 12.89 17.71 51.21
N LEU A 21 12.28 16.59 50.81
CA LEU A 21 10.92 16.38 50.26
C LEU A 21 10.85 16.29 48.75
N GLY A 22 10.28 15.28 48.20
CA GLY A 22 9.23 14.36 48.49
C GLY A 22 9.15 13.33 47.40
N SER A 23 9.37 12.11 47.78
CA SER A 23 9.22 10.96 46.89
C SER A 23 7.74 10.67 46.69
N VAL A 24 7.21 10.89 45.51
CA VAL A 24 5.95 10.26 45.08
C VAL A 24 6.32 8.96 44.39
N ALA A 25 6.10 7.87 45.10
CA ALA A 25 6.22 6.52 44.57
C ALA A 25 5.05 6.25 43.62
N VAL A 26 5.32 6.20 42.34
CA VAL A 26 4.41 5.60 41.35
C VAL A 26 4.81 4.13 41.21
N SER A 27 4.00 3.25 41.77
CA SER A 27 4.14 1.81 41.60
C SER A 27 3.80 1.40 40.17
N PRO A 28 4.65 0.64 39.46
CA PRO A 28 4.24 -0.02 38.26
C PRO A 28 3.47 -1.29 38.61
N ALA A 29 2.19 -1.34 38.30
CA ALA A 29 1.42 -2.57 38.29
C ALA A 29 1.94 -3.48 37.18
N LEU A 30 2.77 -4.45 37.53
CA LEU A 30 3.14 -5.57 36.70
C LEU A 30 1.93 -6.50 36.56
N ALA A 31 1.23 -6.41 35.42
CA ALA A 31 0.30 -7.44 35.00
C ALA A 31 1.07 -8.72 34.65
N GLN A 32 1.01 -9.69 35.54
CA GLN A 32 1.53 -11.05 35.32
C GLN A 32 0.68 -11.74 34.25
N ILE A 33 1.25 -11.96 33.07
CA ILE A 33 0.71 -12.87 32.06
C ILE A 33 1.02 -14.29 32.52
N ARG A 34 0.00 -15.02 32.96
CA ARG A 34 0.09 -16.47 33.21
C ARG A 34 0.15 -17.19 31.85
N PRO A 35 1.00 -18.21 31.69
CA PRO A 35 0.94 -19.08 30.52
C PRO A 35 -0.30 -19.98 30.59
N MET A 36 -1.08 -20.03 29.53
CA MET A 36 -2.21 -20.94 29.37
C MET A 36 -1.70 -22.38 29.28
N GLY A 37 -2.16 -23.20 30.22
CA GLY A 37 -1.87 -24.60 30.31
C GLY A 37 -2.52 -25.43 29.21
N VAL A 38 -1.81 -26.51 28.89
CA VAL A 38 -2.21 -27.60 28.01
C VAL A 38 -3.52 -28.21 28.47
N VAL A 39 -4.51 -28.31 27.58
CA VAL A 39 -5.77 -29.01 27.81
C VAL A 39 -5.54 -30.51 27.59
N PRO A 40 -5.91 -31.39 28.54
CA PRO A 40 -5.85 -32.82 28.35
C PRO A 40 -7.03 -33.35 27.52
N GLN A 41 -6.75 -34.26 26.62
CA GLN A 41 -7.75 -35.08 25.91
C GLN A 41 -8.64 -35.85 26.91
N ALA A 42 -9.96 -35.73 26.75
CA ALA A 42 -10.92 -36.58 27.46
C ALA A 42 -11.42 -37.68 26.51
N THR A 43 -11.24 -38.89 26.98
CA THR A 43 -11.69 -40.16 26.43
C THR A 43 -13.22 -40.30 26.46
N ALA A 44 -13.72 -40.98 25.44
CA ALA A 44 -15.12 -41.36 25.27
C ALA A 44 -15.68 -42.20 26.41
N ASN A 45 -16.93 -41.90 26.81
CA ASN A 45 -17.88 -42.94 27.22
C ASN A 45 -19.33 -42.41 27.12
N GLN A 46 -20.17 -43.15 26.41
CA GLN A 46 -21.64 -43.01 26.39
C GLN A 46 -22.25 -43.64 27.66
N PRO A 47 -23.49 -43.28 28.11
CA PRO A 47 -24.60 -44.07 27.61
C PRO A 47 -25.93 -43.31 27.31
N LYS A 48 -26.75 -44.03 26.57
CA LYS A 48 -28.12 -43.81 26.09
C LYS A 48 -29.09 -43.42 27.21
N THR A 49 -29.99 -42.44 26.92
CA THR A 49 -31.40 -42.50 27.38
C THR A 49 -32.31 -41.83 26.37
N ALA A 50 -33.32 -42.52 25.97
CA ALA A 50 -34.41 -42.12 25.06
C ALA A 50 -35.50 -41.43 25.85
N VAL A 51 -36.14 -40.39 25.33
CA VAL A 51 -37.45 -39.82 25.72
C VAL A 51 -38.14 -39.19 24.48
N PRO A 52 -39.47 -39.06 24.45
CA PRO A 52 -40.29 -39.60 23.35
C PRO A 52 -40.83 -38.54 22.37
N VAL A 53 -41.29 -39.07 21.28
CA VAL A 53 -41.95 -38.45 20.13
C VAL A 53 -43.26 -37.77 20.55
N THR A 54 -43.44 -36.48 20.25
CA THR A 54 -44.74 -35.82 20.18
C THR A 54 -45.04 -35.41 18.73
N LYS A 55 -46.31 -35.67 18.35
CA LYS A 55 -46.85 -35.66 17.00
C LYS A 55 -46.95 -34.26 16.38
N THR A 56 -46.68 -34.23 15.08
CA THR A 56 -46.83 -33.22 14.03
C THR A 56 -48.26 -32.65 13.91
N PRO A 57 -48.40 -31.41 13.42
CA PRO A 57 -49.50 -31.05 12.55
C PRO A 57 -49.03 -30.87 11.10
N THR A 58 -49.90 -31.38 10.25
CA THR A 58 -49.90 -31.47 8.80
C THR A 58 -49.57 -30.18 8.04
N ALA A 59 -48.65 -30.30 7.08
CA ALA A 59 -48.33 -29.27 6.10
C ALA A 59 -49.29 -29.28 4.89
N LYS A 60 -49.57 -28.06 4.44
CA LYS A 60 -50.32 -27.75 3.21
C LYS A 60 -49.42 -27.95 1.96
N PRO A 61 -49.97 -28.33 0.78
CA PRO A 61 -49.15 -28.69 -0.37
C PRO A 61 -48.49 -27.49 -1.05
N PRO A 62 -47.34 -27.71 -1.75
CA PRO A 62 -46.55 -26.64 -2.35
C PRO A 62 -47.08 -26.14 -3.69
N VAL A 63 -46.95 -24.85 -3.92
CA VAL A 63 -47.21 -24.14 -5.19
C VAL A 63 -46.11 -24.48 -6.20
N PRO A 64 -46.40 -24.59 -7.51
CA PRO A 64 -45.41 -25.03 -8.49
C PRO A 64 -44.30 -23.99 -8.73
N VAL A 65 -43.07 -24.44 -8.59
CA VAL A 65 -41.86 -23.68 -8.90
C VAL A 65 -41.70 -23.64 -10.42
N THR A 66 -41.74 -22.45 -10.98
CA THR A 66 -41.32 -22.14 -12.35
C THR A 66 -39.85 -22.50 -12.58
N ARG A 67 -39.62 -23.24 -13.65
CA ARG A 67 -38.31 -23.71 -14.10
C ARG A 67 -37.37 -22.52 -14.35
N THR A 68 -36.21 -22.49 -13.66
CA THR A 68 -35.03 -21.70 -14.01
C THR A 68 -34.42 -22.21 -15.30
N PRO A 69 -34.01 -21.35 -16.23
CA PRO A 69 -33.30 -21.78 -17.44
C PRO A 69 -31.89 -22.27 -17.07
N LYS A 70 -31.50 -23.41 -17.61
CA LYS A 70 -30.12 -23.90 -17.64
C LYS A 70 -29.27 -22.90 -18.41
N VAL A 71 -28.34 -22.22 -17.73
CA VAL A 71 -27.29 -21.47 -18.38
C VAL A 71 -26.18 -22.48 -18.73
N GLY A 72 -26.03 -22.73 -20.03
CA GLY A 72 -24.88 -23.45 -20.56
C GLY A 72 -23.60 -22.59 -20.51
N PRO A 73 -22.41 -23.21 -20.54
CA PRO A 73 -21.16 -22.47 -20.65
C PRO A 73 -21.03 -21.97 -22.11
N ASP A 74 -20.57 -20.70 -22.24
CA ASP A 74 -20.24 -20.02 -23.47
C ASP A 74 -21.38 -19.34 -24.23
N THR A 75 -21.66 -18.10 -23.83
CA THR A 75 -21.95 -17.05 -24.83
C THR A 75 -21.66 -15.68 -24.21
N LEU A 76 -20.54 -15.08 -24.60
CA LEU A 76 -20.43 -13.62 -24.63
C LEU A 76 -21.46 -13.16 -25.67
N ALA A 77 -22.52 -12.47 -25.23
CA ALA A 77 -23.48 -11.87 -26.12
C ALA A 77 -22.79 -10.88 -27.07
N PRO A 78 -23.13 -10.88 -28.37
CA PRO A 78 -22.70 -9.83 -29.28
C PRO A 78 -23.31 -8.50 -28.85
N ALA A 79 -22.54 -7.42 -29.02
CA ALA A 79 -22.99 -6.06 -28.75
C ALA A 79 -24.33 -5.80 -29.46
N ASN A 80 -25.32 -5.37 -28.70
CA ASN A 80 -26.65 -5.01 -29.20
C ASN A 80 -26.51 -3.77 -30.11
N PRO A 81 -26.89 -3.83 -31.40
CA PRO A 81 -26.75 -2.71 -32.33
C PRO A 81 -27.81 -1.61 -32.15
N ASP A 82 -28.74 -1.75 -31.21
CA ASP A 82 -29.84 -0.81 -31.01
C ASP A 82 -29.72 0.11 -29.80
N PHE A 83 -28.48 0.31 -29.28
CA PHE A 83 -28.25 1.38 -28.31
C PHE A 83 -28.26 2.72 -29.04
N LYS A 84 -29.45 3.32 -29.23
CA LYS A 84 -29.55 4.76 -29.48
C LYS A 84 -28.93 5.44 -28.28
N ALA A 85 -27.76 6.03 -28.48
CA ALA A 85 -27.18 6.97 -27.53
C ALA A 85 -28.19 8.07 -27.31
N ASP A 86 -28.79 8.11 -26.10
CA ASP A 86 -29.49 9.30 -25.65
C ASP A 86 -28.48 10.45 -25.81
N GLN A 87 -28.90 11.46 -26.56
CA GLN A 87 -28.12 12.68 -26.67
C GLN A 87 -27.85 13.16 -25.24
N PRO A 88 -26.62 13.53 -24.88
CA PRO A 88 -26.37 14.08 -23.58
C PRO A 88 -27.24 15.34 -23.46
N GLU A 89 -28.23 15.28 -22.58
CA GLU A 89 -28.92 16.43 -22.06
C GLU A 89 -27.85 17.49 -21.77
N ALA A 90 -27.97 18.68 -22.33
CA ALA A 90 -26.95 19.72 -22.27
C ALA A 90 -26.47 19.83 -20.83
N ALA A 91 -25.28 19.33 -20.58
CA ALA A 91 -24.64 19.44 -19.28
C ALA A 91 -24.63 20.92 -18.95
N GLN A 92 -25.47 21.33 -17.99
CA GLN A 92 -25.38 22.64 -17.40
C GLN A 92 -23.91 22.81 -17.04
N GLN A 93 -23.22 23.72 -17.72
CA GLN A 93 -21.84 24.05 -17.40
C GLN A 93 -21.85 24.43 -15.93
N ALA A 94 -21.35 23.51 -15.09
CA ALA A 94 -21.12 23.81 -13.69
C ALA A 94 -20.28 25.10 -13.67
N GLN A 95 -20.86 26.17 -13.19
CA GLN A 95 -20.15 27.44 -13.05
C GLN A 95 -18.94 27.13 -12.19
N VAL A 96 -17.74 27.25 -12.75
CA VAL A 96 -16.51 27.17 -11.99
C VAL A 96 -16.62 28.24 -10.90
N PRO A 97 -16.62 27.89 -9.62
CA PRO A 97 -16.72 28.86 -8.54
C PRO A 97 -15.65 29.93 -8.73
N ALA A 98 -16.01 31.19 -8.53
CA ALA A 98 -15.03 32.27 -8.56
C ALA A 98 -13.87 31.94 -7.61
N PRO A 99 -12.61 32.19 -8.00
CA PRO A 99 -11.47 31.92 -7.13
C PRO A 99 -11.65 32.67 -5.81
N LEU A 100 -11.41 31.95 -4.71
CA LEU A 100 -11.49 32.54 -3.37
C LEU A 100 -10.43 33.65 -3.22
N PRO A 101 -10.72 34.73 -2.46
CA PRO A 101 -9.71 35.74 -2.20
C PRO A 101 -8.48 35.10 -1.49
N PRO A 102 -7.28 35.67 -1.71
CA PRO A 102 -6.07 35.19 -1.04
C PRO A 102 -6.26 35.05 0.47
N ALA A 103 -5.69 34.01 1.08
CA ALA A 103 -5.72 33.84 2.52
C ALA A 103 -4.93 34.96 3.19
N MET A 104 -5.52 35.59 4.21
CA MET A 104 -4.87 36.64 4.99
C MET A 104 -4.32 36.07 6.27
N TRP A 105 -3.02 36.27 6.47
CA TRP A 105 -2.29 35.77 7.65
C TRP A 105 -2.08 36.90 8.66
N ASP A 106 -2.17 36.58 9.93
CA ASP A 106 -1.62 37.39 10.99
C ASP A 106 -0.16 36.99 11.31
N ALA A 107 0.61 37.87 11.91
CA ALA A 107 2.01 37.64 12.21
C ALA A 107 2.22 36.46 13.19
N GLY A 108 1.29 36.21 14.11
CA GLY A 108 1.35 35.11 15.08
C GLY A 108 1.25 33.77 14.37
N SER A 109 0.25 33.58 13.51
CA SER A 109 0.06 32.36 12.69
C SER A 109 1.24 32.14 11.73
N ALA A 110 1.81 33.21 11.14
CA ALA A 110 2.99 33.09 10.28
C ALA A 110 4.24 32.67 11.08
N MET A 111 4.44 33.20 12.28
CA MET A 111 5.53 32.77 13.17
C MET A 111 5.37 31.34 13.67
N GLU A 112 4.12 30.88 13.91
CA GLU A 112 3.83 29.49 14.25
C GLU A 112 4.23 28.55 13.09
N LEU A 113 3.97 28.91 11.83
CA LEU A 113 4.44 28.17 10.66
C LEU A 113 5.97 28.11 10.59
N VAL A 114 6.67 29.23 10.83
CA VAL A 114 8.14 29.25 10.90
C VAL A 114 8.65 28.27 11.96
N ALA A 115 8.08 28.31 13.16
CA ALA A 115 8.47 27.42 14.25
C ALA A 115 8.23 25.93 13.90
N TYR A 116 7.12 25.64 13.24
CA TYR A 116 6.81 24.29 12.73
C TYR A 116 7.84 23.82 11.71
N ILE A 117 8.13 24.66 10.70
CA ILE A 117 9.13 24.32 9.66
C ILE A 117 10.50 24.06 10.28
N LYS A 118 10.96 24.87 11.23
CA LYS A 118 12.25 24.67 11.90
C LYS A 118 12.36 23.32 12.64
N GLN A 119 11.23 22.72 13.04
CA GLN A 119 11.18 21.43 13.75
C GLN A 119 10.81 20.25 12.85
N ILE A 120 10.45 20.46 11.57
CA ILE A 120 9.95 19.43 10.65
C ILE A 120 10.95 18.30 10.39
N GLY A 121 12.23 18.50 10.72
CA GLY A 121 13.27 17.47 10.70
C GLY A 121 12.93 16.25 11.55
N GLY A 122 12.14 16.41 12.62
CA GLY A 122 11.59 15.33 13.42
C GLY A 122 10.62 14.43 12.65
N ASP A 123 10.00 14.94 11.60
CA ASP A 123 9.15 14.21 10.66
C ASP A 123 9.91 13.74 9.41
N GLY A 124 11.24 13.83 9.42
CA GLY A 124 12.11 13.32 8.36
C GLY A 124 12.21 14.23 7.13
N LEU A 125 11.66 15.43 7.18
CA LEU A 125 11.75 16.44 6.11
C LEU A 125 12.94 17.38 6.39
N ASN A 126 13.38 18.16 5.39
CA ASN A 126 14.48 19.09 5.55
C ASN A 126 13.91 20.52 5.70
N PRO A 127 14.13 21.21 6.82
CA PRO A 127 13.64 22.58 7.01
C PRO A 127 14.05 23.56 5.91
N GLU A 128 15.26 23.42 5.35
CA GLU A 128 15.79 24.31 4.31
C GLU A 128 14.97 24.26 3.00
N ASP A 129 14.25 23.17 2.75
CA ASP A 129 13.43 23.03 1.55
C ASP A 129 12.24 24.02 1.56
N TYR A 130 11.86 24.53 2.73
CA TYR A 130 10.71 25.41 2.95
C TYR A 130 11.11 26.88 3.29
N ASP A 131 12.39 27.21 3.28
CA ASP A 131 12.91 28.56 3.44
C ASP A 131 12.25 29.36 4.61
N PRO A 132 12.39 28.91 5.86
CA PRO A 132 11.81 29.59 7.02
C PRO A 132 12.38 30.99 7.25
N GLU A 133 13.66 31.21 6.89
CA GLU A 133 14.33 32.54 7.02
C GLU A 133 13.72 33.56 6.06
N GLY A 134 13.34 33.15 4.82
CA GLY A 134 12.63 34.01 3.89
C GLY A 134 11.25 34.40 4.41
N LEU A 135 10.55 33.49 5.10
CA LEU A 135 9.29 33.82 5.76
C LEU A 135 9.48 34.77 6.94
N GLU A 136 10.50 34.59 7.78
CA GLU A 136 10.84 35.51 8.87
C GLU A 136 11.10 36.92 8.32
N THR A 137 11.85 37.02 7.22
CA THR A 137 12.12 38.29 6.54
C THR A 137 10.82 38.95 6.05
N ALA A 138 9.90 38.18 5.45
CA ALA A 138 8.62 38.69 5.00
C ALA A 138 7.75 39.19 6.18
N ILE A 139 7.77 38.51 7.33
CA ILE A 139 7.08 38.94 8.56
C ILE A 139 7.66 40.28 9.05
N GLN A 140 9.00 40.38 9.14
CA GLN A 140 9.71 41.58 9.63
C GLN A 140 9.50 42.79 8.72
N SER A 141 9.21 42.59 7.44
CA SER A 141 8.96 43.70 6.49
C SER A 141 7.71 44.56 6.84
N GLY A 142 6.80 44.01 7.66
CA GLY A 142 5.52 44.64 7.97
C GLY A 142 4.52 44.70 6.80
N ASN A 143 4.90 44.15 5.62
CA ASN A 143 4.01 44.10 4.47
C ASN A 143 3.09 42.86 4.57
N VAL A 144 1.87 43.06 5.03
CA VAL A 144 0.90 41.97 5.26
C VAL A 144 0.60 41.16 3.99
N ALA A 145 0.54 41.79 2.82
CA ALA A 145 0.28 41.09 1.57
C ALA A 145 1.46 40.16 1.18
N ALA A 146 2.69 40.66 1.28
CA ALA A 146 3.91 39.87 1.01
C ALA A 146 4.07 38.74 2.01
N MET A 147 3.86 39.00 3.30
CA MET A 147 3.86 37.98 4.36
C MET A 147 2.81 36.90 4.09
N SER A 148 1.56 37.29 3.78
CA SER A 148 0.48 36.33 3.52
C SER A 148 0.77 35.45 2.30
N ALA A 149 1.32 35.99 1.23
CA ALA A 149 1.71 35.24 0.06
C ALA A 149 2.83 34.25 0.39
N ALA A 150 3.90 34.70 1.07
CA ALA A 150 5.02 33.87 1.47
C ALA A 150 4.62 32.75 2.44
N ALA A 151 3.74 33.03 3.40
CA ALA A 151 3.23 32.04 4.35
C ALA A 151 2.34 30.99 3.66
N THR A 152 1.46 31.42 2.75
CA THR A 152 0.60 30.50 1.99
C THR A 152 1.42 29.54 1.13
N GLU A 153 2.41 30.05 0.40
CA GLU A 153 3.30 29.21 -0.42
C GLU A 153 3.97 28.09 0.41
N ARG A 154 4.49 28.45 1.57
CA ARG A 154 5.18 27.50 2.46
C ARG A 154 4.21 26.53 3.12
N PHE A 155 3.05 27.00 3.54
CA PHE A 155 2.00 26.13 4.07
C PHE A 155 1.56 25.10 3.05
N ASP A 156 1.36 25.53 1.79
CA ASP A 156 0.96 24.65 0.71
C ASP A 156 2.02 23.58 0.42
N GLN A 157 3.29 23.95 0.42
CA GLN A 157 4.40 23.01 0.23
C GLN A 157 4.51 22.03 1.40
N VAL A 158 4.50 22.53 2.65
CA VAL A 158 4.59 21.70 3.86
C VAL A 158 3.40 20.76 3.96
N SER A 159 2.18 21.25 3.81
CA SER A 159 0.96 20.43 3.92
C SER A 159 0.91 19.36 2.83
N SER A 160 1.31 19.68 1.60
CA SER A 160 1.46 18.70 0.52
C SER A 160 2.45 17.61 0.87
N ASP A 161 3.62 17.96 1.38
CA ASP A 161 4.68 16.98 1.68
C ASP A 161 4.35 16.13 2.91
N LEU A 162 3.65 16.68 3.90
CA LEU A 162 3.16 15.91 5.06
C LEU A 162 2.02 14.96 4.69
N ALA A 163 1.12 15.37 3.79
CA ALA A 163 -0.02 14.57 3.38
C ALA A 163 0.34 13.51 2.34
N LEU A 164 1.11 13.90 1.31
CA LEU A 164 1.29 13.11 0.08
C LEU A 164 2.73 12.61 -0.10
N GLY A 165 3.65 13.02 0.77
CA GLY A 165 5.08 12.74 0.70
C GLY A 165 5.88 13.74 -0.13
N HIS A 166 7.11 13.98 0.32
CA HIS A 166 8.05 14.91 -0.32
C HIS A 166 8.55 14.37 -1.66
N VAL A 167 8.91 13.08 -1.73
CA VAL A 167 9.32 12.43 -2.98
C VAL A 167 8.16 12.44 -3.96
N LYS A 168 8.33 13.07 -5.13
CA LYS A 168 7.27 13.20 -6.13
C LYS A 168 7.19 11.99 -7.07
N LYS A 169 6.05 11.83 -7.72
CA LYS A 169 5.71 10.67 -8.56
C LYS A 169 6.79 10.24 -9.57
N PRO A 170 7.56 11.14 -10.24
CA PRO A 170 8.61 10.72 -11.16
C PRO A 170 9.71 9.86 -10.54
N ALA A 171 9.97 10.04 -9.23
CA ALA A 171 10.97 9.25 -8.50
C ALA A 171 10.40 8.03 -7.76
N ARG A 172 9.07 7.82 -7.77
CA ARG A 172 8.39 6.66 -7.18
C ARG A 172 8.31 5.52 -8.20
N ILE A 173 9.35 4.72 -8.30
CA ILE A 173 9.45 3.64 -9.28
C ILE A 173 8.33 2.60 -9.10
N ASP A 174 7.63 2.24 -10.20
CA ASP A 174 6.52 1.27 -10.21
C ASP A 174 5.41 1.58 -9.19
N TRP A 175 5.10 2.85 -9.01
CA TRP A 175 4.06 3.33 -8.12
C TRP A 175 2.75 3.62 -8.86
N TYR A 176 1.69 2.89 -8.51
CA TYR A 176 0.38 2.95 -9.18
C TYR A 176 -0.78 3.18 -8.21
N LEU A 177 -0.49 3.70 -7.01
CA LEU A 177 -1.54 4.18 -6.12
C LEU A 177 -1.93 5.60 -6.51
N THR A 178 -3.23 5.89 -6.38
CA THR A 178 -3.76 7.25 -6.49
C THR A 178 -4.04 7.75 -5.09
N ASP A 179 -3.35 8.80 -4.71
CA ASP A 179 -3.59 9.48 -3.46
C ASP A 179 -4.70 10.52 -3.64
N LYS A 180 -5.68 10.52 -2.74
CA LYS A 180 -6.83 11.43 -2.74
C LYS A 180 -6.97 12.17 -1.40
N ASP A 181 -6.00 12.06 -0.53
CA ASP A 181 -6.08 12.63 0.82
C ASP A 181 -6.06 14.14 0.79
N LEU A 182 -5.26 14.73 -0.09
CA LEU A 182 -5.17 16.17 -0.26
C LEU A 182 -5.28 16.54 -1.74
N ASP A 183 -6.13 17.50 -2.04
CA ASP A 183 -6.21 18.24 -3.29
C ASP A 183 -6.21 19.74 -3.00
N SER A 184 -6.19 20.58 -4.02
CA SER A 184 -6.12 22.05 -3.84
C SER A 184 -7.30 22.61 -3.05
N ALA A 185 -8.50 22.06 -3.21
CA ALA A 185 -9.68 22.54 -2.48
C ALA A 185 -9.60 22.15 -0.98
N LYS A 186 -9.20 20.92 -0.69
CA LYS A 186 -8.97 20.47 0.69
C LYS A 186 -7.83 21.24 1.35
N GLN A 187 -6.78 21.54 0.61
CA GLN A 187 -5.63 22.31 1.10
C GLN A 187 -6.02 23.75 1.45
N ASP A 188 -6.77 24.44 0.57
CA ASP A 188 -7.28 25.79 0.87
C ASP A 188 -8.25 25.76 2.08
N ALA A 189 -9.15 24.79 2.15
CA ALA A 189 -10.04 24.62 3.30
C ALA A 189 -9.27 24.36 4.61
N LEU A 190 -8.21 23.54 4.57
CA LEU A 190 -7.33 23.28 5.70
C LEU A 190 -6.65 24.57 6.17
N LEU A 191 -6.06 25.33 5.25
CA LEU A 191 -5.40 26.60 5.54
C LEU A 191 -6.37 27.60 6.20
N ARG A 192 -7.53 27.85 5.57
CA ARG A 192 -8.52 28.79 6.12
C ARG A 192 -9.04 28.36 7.48
N GLY A 193 -9.26 27.04 7.65
CA GLY A 193 -9.65 26.50 8.95
C GLY A 193 -8.57 26.66 10.01
N ALA A 194 -7.29 26.49 9.67
CA ALA A 194 -6.16 26.70 10.57
C ALA A 194 -6.02 28.17 10.99
N LEU A 195 -6.09 29.10 10.04
CA LEU A 195 -6.05 30.53 10.31
C LEU A 195 -7.21 30.99 11.20
N ALA A 196 -8.44 30.53 10.92
CA ALA A 196 -9.61 30.88 11.71
C ALA A 196 -9.54 30.41 13.17
N ARG A 197 -8.80 29.32 13.44
CA ARG A 197 -8.58 28.78 14.78
C ARG A 197 -7.29 29.24 15.43
N HIS A 198 -6.41 29.93 14.70
CA HIS A 198 -5.04 30.28 15.10
C HIS A 198 -4.27 29.03 15.56
N ASP A 199 -4.34 27.95 14.78
CA ASP A 199 -3.74 26.65 15.13
C ASP A 199 -3.16 25.96 13.87
N ILE A 200 -2.07 26.50 13.37
CA ILE A 200 -1.33 26.00 12.21
C ILE A 200 -0.70 24.65 12.53
N THR A 201 -0.13 24.51 13.72
CA THR A 201 0.56 23.29 14.17
C THR A 201 -0.37 22.08 14.21
N ALA A 202 -1.57 22.23 14.80
CA ALA A 202 -2.52 21.12 14.84
C ALA A 202 -3.03 20.74 13.44
N ALA A 203 -3.27 21.72 12.57
CA ALA A 203 -3.69 21.48 11.20
C ALA A 203 -2.64 20.65 10.43
N LEU A 204 -1.37 21.02 10.52
CA LEU A 204 -0.28 20.31 9.87
C LEU A 204 -0.02 18.93 10.49
N ASN A 205 -0.05 18.80 11.81
CA ASN A 205 0.08 17.52 12.50
C ASN A 205 -1.05 16.54 12.15
N GLY A 206 -2.25 17.03 11.87
CA GLY A 206 -3.38 16.23 11.41
C GLY A 206 -3.15 15.55 10.06
N LEU A 207 -2.15 15.98 9.29
CA LEU A 207 -1.77 15.40 8.00
C LEU A 207 -0.81 14.22 8.14
N LEU A 208 -0.20 14.01 9.30
CA LEU A 208 0.78 12.93 9.50
C LEU A 208 0.12 11.55 9.51
N PRO A 209 0.81 10.50 9.03
CA PRO A 209 0.32 9.13 9.15
C PRO A 209 0.09 8.73 10.61
N THR A 210 -1.08 8.16 10.88
CA THR A 210 -1.46 7.67 12.23
C THR A 210 -1.02 6.23 12.49
N HIS A 211 -0.50 5.54 11.47
CA HIS A 211 -0.11 4.14 11.59
C HIS A 211 1.04 3.96 12.61
N PRO A 212 0.98 2.95 13.51
CA PRO A 212 2.02 2.75 14.54
C PRO A 212 3.44 2.61 14.01
N GLN A 213 3.61 2.07 12.81
CA GLN A 213 4.94 1.96 12.18
C GLN A 213 5.55 3.33 11.82
N TYR A 214 4.73 4.32 11.45
CA TYR A 214 5.22 5.67 11.23
C TYR A 214 5.75 6.28 12.52
N ALA A 215 5.01 6.16 13.61
CA ALA A 215 5.44 6.62 14.92
C ALA A 215 6.74 5.94 15.40
N ALA A 216 6.87 4.63 15.16
CA ALA A 216 8.08 3.89 15.48
C ALA A 216 9.28 4.31 14.63
N LEU A 217 9.10 4.59 13.34
CA LEU A 217 10.15 5.15 12.46
C LEU A 217 10.56 6.56 12.93
N LYS A 218 9.60 7.41 13.31
CA LYS A 218 9.87 8.75 13.88
C LYS A 218 10.71 8.66 15.15
N ALA A 219 10.35 7.74 16.07
CA ALA A 219 11.12 7.49 17.29
C ALA A 219 12.54 6.96 16.97
N ALA A 220 12.67 6.06 16.01
CA ALA A 220 13.97 5.55 15.56
C ALA A 220 14.83 6.64 14.92
N LEU A 221 14.23 7.54 14.14
CA LEU A 221 14.96 8.71 13.58
C LEU A 221 15.52 9.60 14.69
N ALA A 222 14.72 9.87 15.73
CA ALA A 222 15.14 10.67 16.89
C ALA A 222 16.28 9.99 17.68
N ALA A 223 16.24 8.66 17.79
CA ALA A 223 17.26 7.87 18.49
C ALA A 223 18.54 7.64 17.65
N THR A 224 18.50 7.84 16.33
CA THR A 224 19.66 7.61 15.45
C THR A 224 20.62 8.81 15.53
N PRO A 225 21.91 8.59 15.88
CA PRO A 225 22.91 9.66 15.96
C PRO A 225 22.97 10.50 14.69
N PRO A 226 23.19 11.83 14.79
CA PRO A 226 23.32 12.71 13.63
C PRO A 226 24.41 12.29 12.64
N GLY A 227 25.50 11.67 13.11
CA GLY A 227 26.60 11.18 12.28
C GLY A 227 26.26 9.93 11.45
N ASP A 228 25.21 9.18 11.78
CA ASP A 228 24.76 8.02 11.00
C ASP A 228 23.77 8.44 9.91
N GLN A 229 24.27 9.23 8.96
CA GLN A 229 23.44 9.80 7.89
C GLN A 229 22.80 8.72 7.01
N ALA A 230 23.51 7.64 6.74
CA ALA A 230 22.99 6.56 5.91
C ALA A 230 21.73 5.91 6.55
N ARG A 231 21.79 5.65 7.85
CA ARG A 231 20.66 5.14 8.61
C ARG A 231 19.51 6.13 8.68
N ARG A 232 19.83 7.40 8.98
CA ARG A 232 18.84 8.48 9.01
C ARG A 232 18.10 8.62 7.67
N ASP A 233 18.83 8.63 6.55
CA ASP A 233 18.25 8.76 5.21
C ASP A 233 17.31 7.60 4.88
N ARG A 234 17.65 6.38 5.26
CA ARG A 234 16.77 5.21 5.06
C ARG A 234 15.49 5.31 5.89
N ILE A 235 15.59 5.70 7.16
CA ILE A 235 14.42 5.90 8.01
C ILE A 235 13.54 7.00 7.43
N ARG A 236 14.11 8.15 7.06
CA ARG A 236 13.40 9.28 6.43
C ARG A 236 12.66 8.85 5.15
N LEU A 237 13.31 8.07 4.29
CA LEU A 237 12.66 7.53 3.09
C LEU A 237 11.45 6.65 3.43
N ASN A 238 11.56 5.80 4.43
CA ASN A 238 10.44 4.92 4.80
C ASN A 238 9.33 5.68 5.56
N MET A 239 9.65 6.75 6.27
CA MET A 239 8.64 7.70 6.77
C MET A 239 7.92 8.39 5.61
N ASP A 240 8.65 8.82 4.58
CA ASP A 240 8.05 9.42 3.39
C ASP A 240 7.15 8.44 2.63
N ARG A 241 7.56 7.18 2.50
CA ARG A 241 6.75 6.09 1.90
C ARG A 241 5.43 5.84 2.63
N TRP A 242 5.36 6.06 3.94
CA TRP A 242 4.09 6.01 4.67
C TRP A 242 3.13 7.12 4.25
N ARG A 243 3.64 8.29 3.86
CA ARG A 243 2.85 9.40 3.34
C ARG A 243 2.34 9.17 1.91
N TRP A 244 2.89 8.19 1.18
CA TRP A 244 2.42 7.84 -0.15
C TRP A 244 1.17 6.95 -0.13
N LEU A 245 0.80 6.43 1.04
CA LEU A 245 -0.39 5.61 1.25
C LEU A 245 -1.56 6.49 1.69
N PRO A 246 -2.81 6.09 1.36
CA PRO A 246 -3.98 6.74 1.92
C PRO A 246 -3.91 6.83 3.44
N ARG A 247 -4.36 7.93 4.00
CA ARG A 247 -4.40 8.15 5.45
C ARG A 247 -5.24 7.09 6.15
N ASP A 248 -6.40 6.80 5.56
CA ASP A 248 -7.26 5.72 5.99
C ASP A 248 -7.04 4.48 5.12
N LEU A 249 -6.42 3.46 5.69
CA LEU A 249 -6.23 2.15 5.04
C LEU A 249 -7.45 1.23 5.19
N GLY A 250 -8.45 1.64 5.98
CA GLY A 250 -9.60 0.84 6.36
C GLY A 250 -9.41 0.08 7.69
N GLU A 251 -10.53 -0.30 8.30
CA GLU A 251 -10.50 -1.08 9.55
C GLU A 251 -9.88 -2.47 9.36
N LYS A 252 -10.07 -3.07 8.19
CA LYS A 252 -9.54 -4.38 7.80
C LYS A 252 -8.94 -4.32 6.41
N TYR A 253 -7.66 -4.68 6.27
CA TYR A 253 -6.95 -4.64 5.00
C TYR A 253 -5.80 -5.64 4.96
N ILE A 254 -5.35 -5.98 3.75
CA ILE A 254 -4.11 -6.74 3.53
C ILE A 254 -3.00 -5.79 3.09
N ILE A 255 -1.84 -5.89 3.72
CA ILE A 255 -0.62 -5.20 3.31
C ILE A 255 0.46 -6.22 2.95
N VAL A 256 1.02 -6.10 1.75
CA VAL A 256 2.13 -6.92 1.26
C VAL A 256 3.37 -6.06 1.18
N ASN A 257 4.34 -6.32 2.05
CA ASN A 257 5.65 -5.66 1.93
C ASN A 257 6.58 -6.50 1.06
N VAL A 258 6.88 -6.02 -0.14
CA VAL A 258 7.69 -6.75 -1.13
C VAL A 258 9.12 -7.02 -0.65
N PRO A 259 9.91 -6.04 -0.15
CA PRO A 259 11.26 -6.30 0.37
C PRO A 259 11.28 -7.27 1.55
N GLY A 260 10.24 -7.25 2.38
CA GLY A 260 10.10 -8.15 3.54
C GLY A 260 9.59 -9.54 3.17
N PHE A 261 9.12 -9.76 1.95
CA PHE A 261 8.54 -11.02 1.49
C PHE A 261 7.45 -11.56 2.42
N HIS A 262 6.53 -10.71 2.84
CA HIS A 262 5.40 -11.13 3.65
C HIS A 262 4.11 -10.37 3.30
N ALA A 263 2.99 -11.05 3.54
CA ALA A 263 1.65 -10.50 3.51
C ALA A 263 1.05 -10.53 4.92
N THR A 264 0.36 -9.48 5.30
CA THR A 264 -0.23 -9.30 6.63
C THR A 264 -1.67 -8.87 6.50
N LEU A 265 -2.58 -9.54 7.20
CA LEU A 265 -3.93 -9.05 7.45
C LEU A 265 -3.88 -8.17 8.70
N VAL A 266 -4.32 -6.95 8.56
CA VAL A 266 -4.46 -5.99 9.65
C VAL A 266 -5.95 -5.76 9.90
N GLU A 267 -6.36 -5.74 11.15
CA GLU A 267 -7.71 -5.46 11.57
C GLU A 267 -7.68 -4.55 12.81
N ASN A 268 -8.29 -3.39 12.73
CA ASN A 268 -8.27 -2.36 13.77
C ASN A 268 -6.84 -2.02 14.25
N GLY A 269 -5.90 -1.90 13.30
CA GLY A 269 -4.49 -1.61 13.57
C GLY A 269 -3.68 -2.79 14.14
N VAL A 270 -4.28 -3.97 14.32
CA VAL A 270 -3.63 -5.17 14.86
C VAL A 270 -3.34 -6.18 13.75
N ASN A 271 -2.13 -6.72 13.72
CA ASN A 271 -1.76 -7.81 12.81
C ASN A 271 -2.46 -9.11 13.26
N ARG A 272 -3.48 -9.54 12.49
CA ARG A 272 -4.23 -10.77 12.78
C ARG A 272 -3.62 -12.01 12.14
N TRP A 273 -2.97 -11.83 11.00
CA TRP A 273 -2.35 -12.89 10.25
C TRP A 273 -1.14 -12.35 9.49
N LYS A 274 -0.02 -13.07 9.50
CA LYS A 274 1.19 -12.70 8.77
C LYS A 274 1.88 -13.96 8.27
N GLN A 275 2.11 -14.03 6.96
CA GLN A 275 2.73 -15.17 6.32
C GLN A 275 3.77 -14.75 5.29
N ARG A 276 4.62 -15.71 4.91
CA ARG A 276 5.62 -15.52 3.88
C ARG A 276 4.96 -15.29 2.52
N ALA A 277 5.59 -14.46 1.71
CA ALA A 277 5.17 -14.19 0.35
C ALA A 277 6.34 -14.38 -0.63
N ILE A 278 6.00 -14.70 -1.88
CA ILE A 278 6.94 -14.76 -3.00
C ILE A 278 6.52 -13.64 -3.97
N ALA A 279 7.42 -12.70 -4.19
CA ALA A 279 7.24 -11.58 -5.10
C ALA A 279 7.84 -11.86 -6.49
N GLY A 280 7.70 -10.92 -7.41
CA GLY A 280 8.26 -10.97 -8.75
C GLY A 280 9.78 -11.06 -8.76
N LYS A 281 10.33 -11.74 -9.78
CA LYS A 281 11.77 -11.73 -10.05
C LYS A 281 12.23 -10.36 -10.54
N LEU A 282 13.54 -10.09 -10.52
CA LEU A 282 14.09 -8.77 -10.91
C LEU A 282 13.68 -8.33 -12.32
N SER A 283 13.50 -9.28 -13.25
CA SER A 283 13.06 -8.98 -14.63
C SER A 283 11.55 -8.72 -14.75
N THR A 284 10.76 -9.09 -13.74
CA THR A 284 9.31 -8.90 -13.69
C THR A 284 8.89 -8.51 -12.27
N PRO A 285 9.30 -7.31 -11.81
CA PRO A 285 9.11 -6.89 -10.44
C PRO A 285 7.63 -6.74 -10.09
N THR A 286 7.29 -7.04 -8.84
CA THR A 286 5.96 -6.73 -8.31
C THR A 286 5.82 -5.22 -8.17
N PRO A 287 4.80 -4.58 -8.79
CA PRO A 287 4.58 -3.14 -8.68
C PRO A 287 4.01 -2.77 -7.30
N GLN A 288 4.09 -1.50 -6.96
CA GLN A 288 3.43 -0.89 -5.81
C GLN A 288 2.05 -0.40 -6.25
N LEU A 289 0.99 -0.93 -5.64
CA LEU A 289 -0.38 -0.58 -6.01
C LEU A 289 -1.36 -0.83 -4.86
N SER A 290 -2.52 -0.23 -4.95
CA SER A 290 -3.69 -0.62 -4.18
C SER A 290 -4.74 -1.26 -5.08
N ALA A 291 -5.48 -2.21 -4.53
CA ALA A 291 -6.62 -2.84 -5.18
C ALA A 291 -7.65 -3.22 -4.12
N THR A 292 -8.87 -3.52 -4.56
CA THR A 292 -9.92 -4.04 -3.68
C THR A 292 -10.12 -5.51 -4.00
N ALA A 293 -9.91 -6.38 -3.02
CA ALA A 293 -10.27 -7.79 -3.14
C ALA A 293 -11.79 -7.93 -2.92
N THR A 294 -12.47 -8.47 -3.91
CA THR A 294 -13.93 -8.66 -3.92
C THR A 294 -14.35 -10.10 -3.67
N GLY A 295 -13.39 -11.01 -3.57
CA GLY A 295 -13.63 -12.42 -3.34
C GLY A 295 -12.42 -13.26 -3.73
N VAL A 296 -12.65 -14.56 -3.85
CA VAL A 296 -11.64 -15.53 -4.26
C VAL A 296 -12.19 -16.47 -5.32
N ILE A 297 -11.31 -17.04 -6.12
CA ILE A 297 -11.63 -18.14 -7.03
C ILE A 297 -10.97 -19.40 -6.50
N LEU A 298 -11.76 -20.39 -6.17
CA LEU A 298 -11.35 -21.74 -5.80
C LEU A 298 -11.17 -22.58 -7.07
N ASN A 299 -10.14 -23.44 -7.09
CA ASN A 299 -9.73 -24.21 -8.27
C ASN A 299 -9.63 -23.34 -9.53
N PRO A 300 -8.75 -22.31 -9.53
CA PRO A 300 -8.68 -21.34 -10.63
C PRO A 300 -8.08 -21.96 -11.90
N TRP A 301 -8.61 -21.58 -13.06
CA TRP A 301 -7.82 -21.62 -14.30
C TRP A 301 -6.72 -20.56 -14.22
N TRP A 302 -5.54 -20.89 -14.69
CA TRP A 302 -4.49 -19.88 -14.89
C TRP A 302 -4.45 -19.48 -16.36
N GLU A 303 -4.98 -18.32 -16.67
CA GLU A 303 -4.82 -17.67 -17.97
C GLU A 303 -3.39 -17.13 -18.07
N VAL A 304 -2.58 -17.68 -18.97
CA VAL A 304 -1.17 -17.32 -19.09
C VAL A 304 -1.05 -15.94 -19.71
N PRO A 305 -0.38 -14.97 -19.05
CA PRO A 305 -0.16 -13.65 -19.63
C PRO A 305 0.63 -13.73 -20.94
N LYS A 306 0.27 -12.89 -21.91
CA LYS A 306 0.95 -12.81 -23.24
C LYS A 306 2.46 -12.67 -23.11
N SER A 307 2.95 -11.88 -22.14
CA SER A 307 4.39 -11.63 -21.92
C SER A 307 5.21 -12.89 -21.58
N ILE A 308 4.55 -13.93 -21.07
CA ILE A 308 5.18 -15.21 -20.68
C ILE A 308 4.56 -16.42 -21.40
N GLU A 309 3.76 -16.20 -22.43
CA GLU A 309 3.08 -17.27 -23.15
C GLU A 309 4.07 -18.28 -23.77
N HIS A 310 5.26 -17.83 -24.18
CA HIS A 310 6.35 -18.68 -24.66
C HIS A 310 6.82 -19.71 -23.61
N GLU A 311 6.60 -19.46 -22.33
CA GLU A 311 6.91 -20.40 -21.25
C GLU A 311 5.88 -21.55 -21.16
N ALA A 312 4.67 -21.37 -21.73
CA ALA A 312 3.55 -22.30 -21.66
C ALA A 312 3.24 -23.01 -22.98
N ALA A 313 3.50 -22.35 -24.10
CA ALA A 313 3.14 -22.82 -25.43
C ALA A 313 3.66 -24.24 -25.73
N GLY A 314 2.76 -25.16 -26.04
CA GLY A 314 3.07 -26.56 -26.37
C GLY A 314 3.55 -27.41 -25.20
N LYS A 315 3.65 -26.90 -23.97
CA LYS A 315 4.11 -27.67 -22.81
C LYS A 315 2.97 -28.52 -22.21
N LYS A 316 3.33 -29.68 -21.71
CA LYS A 316 2.42 -30.58 -20.98
C LYS A 316 1.75 -29.83 -19.79
N GLY A 317 0.44 -29.99 -19.67
CA GLY A 317 -0.35 -29.35 -18.60
C GLY A 317 -0.92 -27.98 -18.97
N PHE A 318 -0.59 -27.46 -20.16
CA PHE A 318 -1.23 -26.26 -20.72
C PHE A 318 -2.12 -26.63 -21.89
N VAL A 319 -3.23 -25.91 -22.02
CA VAL A 319 -4.20 -26.11 -23.12
C VAL A 319 -4.36 -24.79 -23.90
N PRO A 320 -4.42 -24.87 -25.25
CA PRO A 320 -4.68 -23.71 -26.06
C PRO A 320 -6.14 -23.29 -25.99
N VAL A 321 -6.41 -22.00 -25.97
CA VAL A 321 -7.72 -21.43 -26.23
C VAL A 321 -7.71 -20.95 -27.70
N LYS A 322 -8.59 -21.53 -28.51
CA LYS A 322 -8.68 -21.26 -29.95
C LYS A 322 -9.79 -20.25 -30.24
N GLY A 323 -9.54 -19.36 -31.18
CA GLY A 323 -10.54 -18.50 -31.78
C GLY A 323 -11.47 -19.27 -32.75
N ALA A 324 -12.49 -18.59 -33.25
CA ALA A 324 -13.41 -19.14 -34.26
C ALA A 324 -12.72 -19.54 -35.56
N ASP A 325 -11.60 -18.91 -35.89
CA ASP A 325 -10.73 -19.18 -37.04
C ASP A 325 -9.73 -20.33 -36.80
N GLY A 326 -9.79 -21.00 -35.61
CA GLY A 326 -8.89 -22.06 -35.22
C GLY A 326 -7.51 -21.60 -34.74
N SER A 327 -7.19 -20.29 -34.81
CA SER A 327 -5.95 -19.74 -34.30
C SER A 327 -5.85 -19.83 -32.78
N ILE A 328 -4.63 -20.02 -32.24
CA ILE A 328 -4.42 -20.03 -30.79
C ILE A 328 -4.37 -18.56 -30.33
N GLN A 329 -5.37 -18.18 -29.53
CA GLN A 329 -5.48 -16.84 -28.96
C GLN A 329 -4.66 -16.69 -27.67
N ARG A 330 -4.63 -17.75 -26.85
CA ARG A 330 -3.91 -17.78 -25.57
C ARG A 330 -3.69 -19.21 -25.08
N TRP A 331 -2.83 -19.36 -24.10
CA TRP A 331 -2.65 -20.60 -23.35
C TRP A 331 -3.20 -20.48 -21.95
N ARG A 332 -3.71 -21.55 -21.40
CA ARG A 332 -4.17 -21.62 -20.00
C ARG A 332 -3.82 -22.96 -19.35
N GLN A 333 -3.76 -22.95 -18.02
CA GLN A 333 -3.53 -24.16 -17.23
C GLN A 333 -4.80 -24.52 -16.45
N PRO A 334 -5.29 -25.79 -16.55
CA PRO A 334 -6.48 -26.21 -15.83
C PRO A 334 -6.25 -26.28 -14.31
N PRO A 335 -7.33 -26.28 -13.51
CA PRO A 335 -7.28 -26.61 -12.09
C PRO A 335 -6.61 -27.94 -11.84
N GLY A 336 -5.90 -28.06 -10.73
CA GLY A 336 -5.25 -29.31 -10.34
C GLY A 336 -3.92 -29.12 -9.63
N PRO A 337 -3.27 -30.22 -9.21
CA PRO A 337 -2.07 -30.19 -8.35
C PRO A 337 -0.85 -29.56 -9.02
N THR A 338 -0.82 -29.48 -10.36
CA THR A 338 0.25 -28.85 -11.11
C THR A 338 0.00 -27.39 -11.45
N ASN A 339 -1.18 -26.84 -11.14
CA ASN A 339 -1.53 -25.45 -11.46
C ASN A 339 -0.63 -24.47 -10.71
N ALA A 340 -0.02 -23.55 -11.43
CA ALA A 340 0.88 -22.55 -10.86
C ALA A 340 0.20 -21.60 -9.86
N LEU A 341 -1.12 -21.42 -9.96
CA LEU A 341 -1.93 -20.64 -9.01
C LEU A 341 -2.35 -21.44 -7.77
N GLY A 342 -1.99 -22.75 -7.69
CA GLY A 342 -2.45 -23.63 -6.63
C GLY A 342 -3.98 -23.79 -6.63
N GLN A 343 -4.58 -23.75 -5.44
CA GLN A 343 -5.99 -24.02 -5.25
C GLN A 343 -6.86 -22.75 -5.16
N ILE A 344 -6.25 -21.57 -5.02
CA ILE A 344 -6.99 -20.32 -4.79
C ILE A 344 -6.27 -19.10 -5.37
N LYS A 345 -7.06 -18.15 -5.84
CA LYS A 345 -6.62 -16.82 -6.27
C LYS A 345 -7.60 -15.77 -5.79
N PHE A 346 -7.12 -14.63 -5.30
CA PHE A 346 -7.92 -13.47 -4.94
C PHE A 346 -8.41 -12.73 -6.18
N VAL A 347 -9.67 -12.31 -6.18
CA VAL A 347 -10.26 -11.43 -7.19
C VAL A 347 -10.02 -10.00 -6.77
N MET A 348 -9.05 -9.33 -7.39
CA MET A 348 -8.66 -7.96 -7.07
C MET A 348 -8.32 -7.18 -8.36
N PRO A 349 -9.32 -6.69 -9.09
CA PRO A 349 -9.13 -6.00 -10.36
C PRO A 349 -8.19 -4.78 -10.23
N ASN A 350 -7.19 -4.68 -11.10
CA ASN A 350 -6.28 -3.54 -11.18
C ASN A 350 -5.61 -3.50 -12.56
N SER A 351 -5.07 -2.33 -12.94
CA SER A 351 -4.47 -2.09 -14.26
C SER A 351 -3.20 -2.90 -14.55
N LYS A 352 -2.60 -3.53 -13.53
CA LYS A 352 -1.39 -4.34 -13.65
C LYS A 352 -1.66 -5.83 -13.63
N ALA A 353 -2.92 -6.25 -13.49
CA ALA A 353 -3.34 -7.64 -13.39
C ALA A 353 -2.58 -8.45 -12.33
N ILE A 354 -2.21 -7.80 -11.22
CA ILE A 354 -1.54 -8.41 -10.06
C ILE A 354 -2.58 -8.94 -9.09
N TYR A 355 -2.35 -10.12 -8.55
CA TYR A 355 -3.21 -10.73 -7.54
C TYR A 355 -2.42 -11.59 -6.54
N LEU A 356 -3.06 -11.89 -5.41
CA LEU A 356 -2.59 -12.84 -4.41
C LEU A 356 -3.09 -14.24 -4.78
N HIS A 357 -2.24 -15.26 -4.66
CA HIS A 357 -2.63 -16.63 -4.99
C HIS A 357 -1.81 -17.68 -4.24
N ASP A 358 -2.30 -18.91 -4.22
CA ASP A 358 -1.58 -20.10 -3.77
C ASP A 358 -0.50 -20.52 -4.80
N THR A 359 0.17 -21.61 -4.55
CA THR A 359 1.18 -22.18 -5.46
C THR A 359 1.32 -23.69 -5.27
N ASN A 360 1.61 -24.41 -6.34
CA ASN A 360 2.02 -25.80 -6.29
C ASN A 360 3.48 -25.96 -5.79
N ALA A 361 4.28 -24.92 -5.82
CA ALA A 361 5.70 -24.95 -5.46
C ALA A 361 5.94 -24.40 -4.03
N ARG A 362 5.24 -24.95 -3.03
CA ARG A 362 5.24 -24.46 -1.64
C ARG A 362 6.60 -24.49 -0.96
N SER A 363 7.49 -25.43 -1.34
CA SER A 363 8.87 -25.47 -0.81
C SER A 363 9.67 -24.19 -1.09
N ARG A 364 9.28 -23.40 -2.09
CA ARG A 364 9.91 -22.12 -2.44
C ARG A 364 9.71 -21.04 -1.38
N PHE A 365 8.74 -21.18 -0.48
CA PHE A 365 8.61 -20.26 0.67
C PHE A 365 9.80 -20.37 1.65
N ASN A 366 10.57 -21.48 1.62
CA ASN A 366 11.77 -21.65 2.43
C ASN A 366 13.02 -21.01 1.82
N SER A 367 12.94 -20.43 0.62
CA SER A 367 14.08 -19.74 0.00
C SER A 367 14.36 -18.42 0.75
N ASP A 368 15.64 -18.07 0.94
CA ASP A 368 16.05 -16.79 1.55
C ASP A 368 15.59 -15.61 0.71
N THR A 369 15.81 -15.65 -0.60
CA THR A 369 15.31 -14.66 -1.53
C THR A 369 14.09 -15.22 -2.24
N ARG A 370 12.92 -14.63 -1.97
CA ARG A 370 11.64 -15.05 -2.54
C ARG A 370 11.16 -14.19 -3.70
N ALA A 371 12.09 -13.75 -4.55
CA ALA A 371 11.82 -13.01 -5.80
C ALA A 371 11.73 -13.97 -6.99
N LEU A 372 10.63 -14.72 -7.10
CA LEU A 372 10.54 -15.91 -7.97
C LEU A 372 9.29 -15.94 -8.88
N SER A 373 8.35 -14.99 -8.73
CA SER A 373 7.13 -14.93 -9.56
C SER A 373 7.30 -14.05 -10.80
N HIS A 374 6.27 -13.97 -11.62
CA HIS A 374 6.19 -13.04 -12.75
C HIS A 374 5.46 -11.73 -12.41
N GLY A 375 5.47 -11.33 -11.14
CA GLY A 375 4.87 -10.10 -10.64
C GLY A 375 3.75 -10.33 -9.63
N CYS A 376 2.88 -11.34 -9.81
CA CYS A 376 1.86 -11.70 -8.83
C CYS A 376 2.49 -12.23 -7.53
N VAL A 377 1.74 -12.14 -6.44
CA VAL A 377 2.23 -12.50 -5.10
C VAL A 377 1.70 -13.87 -4.69
N ARG A 378 2.61 -14.85 -4.60
CA ARG A 378 2.28 -16.14 -3.97
C ARG A 378 2.31 -15.95 -2.46
N THR A 379 1.29 -16.41 -1.79
CA THR A 379 1.16 -16.20 -0.34
C THR A 379 1.01 -17.56 0.35
N GLU A 380 1.84 -17.80 1.35
CA GLU A 380 1.80 -19.00 2.15
C GLU A 380 0.52 -19.03 3.00
N HIS A 381 -0.06 -20.20 3.21
CA HIS A 381 -1.31 -20.37 3.98
C HIS A 381 -2.47 -19.44 3.54
N ILE A 382 -2.50 -19.07 2.26
CA ILE A 382 -3.52 -18.17 1.72
C ILE A 382 -4.92 -18.77 1.76
N MET A 383 -5.03 -20.10 1.80
CA MET A 383 -6.31 -20.78 1.96
C MET A 383 -6.90 -20.50 3.34
N ASP A 384 -6.09 -20.55 4.39
CA ASP A 384 -6.52 -20.25 5.76
C ASP A 384 -7.01 -18.81 5.86
N LEU A 385 -6.25 -17.87 5.25
CA LEU A 385 -6.66 -16.47 5.17
C LEU A 385 -8.02 -16.31 4.46
N ALA A 386 -8.21 -16.95 3.32
CA ALA A 386 -9.46 -16.86 2.56
C ALA A 386 -10.63 -17.48 3.31
N THR A 387 -10.43 -18.61 3.98
CA THR A 387 -11.45 -19.26 4.81
C THR A 387 -11.86 -18.37 5.96
N GLN A 388 -10.91 -17.74 6.64
CA GLN A 388 -11.19 -16.77 7.68
C GLN A 388 -11.97 -15.56 7.14
N LEU A 389 -11.52 -14.95 6.04
CA LEU A 389 -12.19 -13.78 5.47
C LEU A 389 -13.61 -14.06 5.03
N LEU A 390 -13.85 -15.21 4.38
CA LEU A 390 -15.19 -15.63 3.94
C LEU A 390 -16.10 -15.99 5.12
N GLY A 391 -15.54 -16.57 6.19
CA GLY A 391 -16.29 -16.91 7.40
C GLY A 391 -16.66 -15.70 8.26
N ASP A 392 -15.77 -14.72 8.33
CA ASP A 392 -15.93 -13.52 9.19
C ASP A 392 -16.84 -12.45 8.57
N ASP A 393 -17.10 -12.50 7.26
CA ASP A 393 -17.81 -11.42 6.56
C ASP A 393 -19.34 -11.52 6.63
N GLY A 394 -19.87 -12.58 7.26
CA GLY A 394 -21.30 -12.83 7.41
C GLY A 394 -21.99 -13.38 6.16
N GLY A 395 -21.22 -13.81 5.15
CA GLY A 395 -21.70 -14.41 3.93
C GLY A 395 -22.10 -15.90 4.09
N GLU A 396 -22.38 -16.53 2.96
CA GLU A 396 -22.84 -17.93 2.93
C GLU A 396 -21.70 -18.97 2.99
N TRP A 397 -20.45 -18.56 2.92
CA TRP A 397 -19.28 -19.43 2.80
C TRP A 397 -18.81 -19.94 4.16
N THR A 398 -19.06 -21.23 4.42
CA THR A 398 -18.54 -21.94 5.59
C THR A 398 -17.30 -22.75 5.19
N PRO A 399 -16.45 -23.16 6.15
CA PRO A 399 -15.33 -24.07 5.87
C PRO A 399 -15.72 -25.32 5.09
N ASP A 400 -16.86 -25.93 5.41
CA ASP A 400 -17.36 -27.13 4.72
C ASP A 400 -17.75 -26.84 3.25
N LYS A 401 -18.39 -25.69 2.99
CA LYS A 401 -18.70 -25.27 1.62
C LYS A 401 -17.46 -25.01 0.80
N ILE A 402 -16.43 -24.38 1.42
CA ILE A 402 -15.15 -24.13 0.77
C ILE A 402 -14.49 -25.48 0.43
N GLN A 403 -14.46 -26.42 1.38
CA GLN A 403 -13.87 -27.73 1.16
C GLN A 403 -14.63 -28.50 0.06
N ALA A 404 -15.96 -28.50 0.09
CA ALA A 404 -16.78 -29.14 -0.95
C ALA A 404 -16.53 -28.52 -2.35
N ALA A 405 -16.33 -27.20 -2.43
CA ALA A 405 -15.98 -26.54 -3.67
C ALA A 405 -14.59 -26.96 -4.17
N LEU A 406 -13.61 -27.10 -3.28
CA LEU A 406 -12.27 -27.60 -3.61
C LEU A 406 -12.32 -29.05 -4.11
N ASP A 407 -13.05 -29.92 -3.43
CA ASP A 407 -13.19 -31.35 -3.77
C ASP A 407 -13.89 -31.57 -5.10
N SER A 408 -14.77 -30.63 -5.48
CA SER A 408 -15.45 -30.68 -6.78
C SER A 408 -14.50 -30.55 -7.96
N LYS A 409 -13.27 -30.04 -7.75
CA LYS A 409 -12.27 -29.70 -8.79
C LYS A 409 -12.80 -28.75 -9.88
N LYS A 410 -13.99 -28.17 -9.68
CA LYS A 410 -14.56 -27.15 -10.57
C LYS A 410 -14.15 -25.78 -10.08
N THR A 411 -13.95 -24.87 -11.02
CA THR A 411 -13.71 -23.46 -10.70
C THR A 411 -14.97 -22.84 -10.12
N VAL A 412 -14.84 -22.30 -8.90
CA VAL A 412 -15.94 -21.66 -8.17
C VAL A 412 -15.46 -20.31 -7.66
N GLN A 413 -16.25 -19.26 -7.87
CA GLN A 413 -15.99 -17.94 -7.30
C GLN A 413 -16.80 -17.77 -6.01
N ALA A 414 -16.10 -17.36 -4.93
CA ALA A 414 -16.68 -17.01 -3.66
C ALA A 414 -16.44 -15.51 -3.43
N ASN A 415 -17.52 -14.74 -3.41
CA ASN A 415 -17.45 -13.30 -3.23
C ASN A 415 -17.45 -12.94 -1.74
N PHE A 416 -16.70 -11.92 -1.37
CA PHE A 416 -16.80 -11.29 -0.06
C PHE A 416 -18.05 -10.41 0.01
N VAL A 417 -18.75 -10.42 1.13
CA VAL A 417 -19.83 -9.48 1.43
C VAL A 417 -19.27 -8.08 1.61
N LYS A 418 -18.10 -7.98 2.28
CA LYS A 418 -17.36 -6.73 2.46
C LYS A 418 -16.06 -6.76 1.67
N PRO A 419 -15.95 -5.98 0.58
CA PRO A 419 -14.69 -5.87 -0.16
C PRO A 419 -13.55 -5.42 0.75
N LEU A 420 -12.35 -5.96 0.51
CA LEU A 420 -11.18 -5.79 1.36
C LEU A 420 -10.07 -5.02 0.62
N PRO A 421 -9.57 -3.88 1.15
CA PRO A 421 -8.42 -3.20 0.60
C PRO A 421 -7.16 -4.07 0.65
N VAL A 422 -6.38 -4.03 -0.43
CA VAL A 422 -5.07 -4.69 -0.54
C VAL A 422 -4.04 -3.67 -0.98
N TYR A 423 -2.99 -3.50 -0.20
CA TYR A 423 -1.88 -2.60 -0.47
C TYR A 423 -0.61 -3.40 -0.73
N ILE A 424 -0.01 -3.23 -1.90
CA ILE A 424 1.31 -3.79 -2.21
C ILE A 424 2.31 -2.66 -2.14
N VAL A 425 3.22 -2.73 -1.17
CA VAL A 425 4.12 -1.67 -0.76
C VAL A 425 5.59 -2.09 -0.82
N TYR A 426 6.50 -1.13 -0.69
CA TYR A 426 7.93 -1.35 -0.76
C TYR A 426 8.64 -0.62 0.39
N PHE A 427 8.52 -1.16 1.62
CA PHE A 427 9.25 -0.65 2.78
C PHE A 427 10.58 -1.39 2.93
N SER A 428 11.68 -0.69 2.73
CA SER A 428 13.03 -1.21 2.97
C SER A 428 13.43 -1.17 4.46
N ASP A 429 12.76 -0.33 5.26
CA ASP A 429 12.79 -0.37 6.72
C ASP A 429 11.37 -0.48 7.25
N ALA A 430 11.16 -1.34 8.24
CA ALA A 430 9.87 -1.48 8.92
C ALA A 430 10.06 -1.68 10.43
N ALA A 431 9.13 -1.14 11.21
CA ALA A 431 9.14 -1.33 12.66
C ALA A 431 8.53 -2.69 13.05
N LEU A 432 9.12 -3.36 14.01
CA LEU A 432 8.53 -4.49 14.70
C LEU A 432 7.63 -3.99 15.85
N LEU A 433 6.83 -4.90 16.44
CA LEU A 433 5.96 -4.59 17.58
C LEU A 433 6.74 -4.11 18.80
N ASP A 434 8.00 -4.51 18.95
CA ASP A 434 8.90 -4.10 20.03
C ASP A 434 9.66 -2.79 19.74
N GLY A 435 9.30 -2.09 18.65
CA GLY A 435 9.90 -0.83 18.23
C GLY A 435 11.25 -0.97 17.49
N ARG A 436 11.83 -2.17 17.39
CA ARG A 436 13.05 -2.38 16.60
C ARG A 436 12.74 -2.18 15.11
N ILE A 437 13.66 -1.53 14.42
CA ILE A 437 13.59 -1.38 12.98
C ILE A 437 14.33 -2.54 12.31
N VAL A 438 13.66 -3.19 11.39
CA VAL A 438 14.21 -4.25 10.54
C VAL A 438 14.55 -3.66 9.19
N ASP A 439 15.80 -3.87 8.77
CA ASP A 439 16.29 -3.51 7.44
C ASP A 439 16.01 -4.65 6.48
N TYR A 440 15.29 -4.36 5.41
CA TYR A 440 15.14 -5.28 4.29
C TYR A 440 16.05 -4.83 3.15
N LYS A 441 16.55 -5.81 2.40
CA LYS A 441 17.32 -5.53 1.19
C LYS A 441 16.46 -4.76 0.18
N ASP A 442 17.02 -3.71 -0.42
CA ASP A 442 16.40 -3.05 -1.57
C ASP A 442 16.41 -3.99 -2.78
N LEU A 443 15.39 -4.84 -2.85
CA LEU A 443 15.30 -5.97 -3.78
C LEU A 443 15.36 -5.55 -5.26
N TYR A 444 14.69 -4.43 -5.58
CA TYR A 444 14.53 -3.95 -6.96
C TYR A 444 15.31 -2.66 -7.26
N GLY A 445 16.15 -2.19 -6.33
CA GLY A 445 16.93 -0.96 -6.52
C GLY A 445 16.05 0.30 -6.57
N ARG A 446 14.97 0.36 -5.79
CA ARG A 446 14.04 1.51 -5.77
C ARG A 446 14.44 2.62 -4.81
N ASP A 447 15.32 2.33 -3.85
CA ASP A 447 15.73 3.29 -2.83
C ASP A 447 16.59 4.43 -3.40
N PRO A 448 17.59 4.20 -4.28
CA PRO A 448 18.50 5.26 -4.71
C PRO A 448 17.79 6.44 -5.36
N ALA A 449 16.85 6.19 -6.27
CA ALA A 449 16.10 7.25 -6.94
C ALA A 449 15.24 8.06 -5.97
N ALA A 450 14.54 7.37 -5.06
CA ALA A 450 13.70 8.01 -4.07
C ALA A 450 14.53 8.77 -3.01
N MET A 451 15.69 8.23 -2.58
CA MET A 451 16.62 8.92 -1.69
C MET A 451 17.23 10.17 -2.33
N ALA A 452 17.58 10.11 -3.63
CA ALA A 452 18.05 11.28 -4.35
C ALA A 452 16.98 12.37 -4.38
N ALA A 453 15.73 12.01 -4.71
CA ALA A 453 14.60 12.93 -4.73
C ALA A 453 14.28 13.51 -3.33
N LEU A 454 14.43 12.72 -2.28
CA LEU A 454 14.20 13.16 -0.90
C LEU A 454 15.20 14.28 -0.46
N LYS A 455 16.33 14.41 -1.15
CA LYS A 455 17.35 15.44 -0.92
C LYS A 455 17.22 16.65 -1.85
N MET A 456 16.27 16.60 -2.80
CA MET A 456 15.97 17.69 -3.71
C MET A 456 14.86 18.56 -3.13
N LYS A 457 15.00 19.87 -3.18
CA LYS A 457 14.00 20.83 -2.67
C LYS A 457 12.59 20.60 -3.26
N ASP A 458 12.53 20.18 -4.52
CA ASP A 458 11.28 19.90 -5.24
C ASP A 458 10.83 18.43 -5.16
N GLY A 459 11.49 17.61 -4.32
CA GLY A 459 11.19 16.19 -4.18
C GLY A 459 11.32 15.39 -5.48
N GLY A 460 12.08 15.88 -6.44
CA GLY A 460 12.30 15.25 -7.74
C GLY A 460 11.17 15.52 -8.75
N ALA A 461 10.34 16.55 -8.54
CA ALA A 461 9.32 16.97 -9.50
C ALA A 461 9.94 17.32 -10.87
N SER A 462 11.10 17.97 -10.86
CA SER A 462 11.89 18.31 -12.05
C SER A 462 12.40 17.11 -12.86
N LEU A 463 12.36 15.90 -12.29
CA LEU A 463 12.71 14.66 -13.02
C LEU A 463 11.60 14.23 -13.99
N ALA A 464 10.42 14.83 -13.92
CA ALA A 464 9.37 14.62 -14.91
C ALA A 464 9.86 15.17 -16.25
N LYS A 465 9.95 14.31 -17.28
CA LYS A 465 10.23 14.77 -18.62
C LYS A 465 9.12 15.74 -19.05
N PRO A 466 9.43 16.92 -19.66
CA PRO A 466 8.42 17.80 -20.20
C PRO A 466 7.51 17.02 -21.16
N VAL A 467 6.19 17.16 -21.00
CA VAL A 467 5.19 16.48 -21.83
C VAL A 467 5.21 16.99 -23.28
N ASP A 468 5.98 18.02 -23.60
CA ASP A 468 6.00 18.74 -24.87
C ASP A 468 7.02 18.23 -25.91
N GLN A 469 7.23 16.93 -25.97
CA GLN A 469 7.79 16.32 -27.19
C GLN A 469 7.11 14.99 -27.50
N VAL A 470 5.79 15.03 -27.70
CA VAL A 470 5.16 14.05 -28.59
C VAL A 470 5.65 14.40 -30.00
N ALA A 471 6.73 13.75 -30.41
CA ALA A 471 7.21 13.83 -31.79
C ALA A 471 6.05 13.50 -32.71
N THR A 472 5.63 14.48 -33.48
CA THR A 472 4.75 14.30 -34.63
C THR A 472 5.33 13.14 -35.45
N PRO A 473 4.55 12.11 -35.80
CA PRO A 473 5.09 10.99 -36.54
C PRO A 473 5.67 11.51 -37.84
N ALA A 474 6.97 11.35 -38.01
CA ALA A 474 7.67 11.69 -39.27
C ALA A 474 6.97 10.95 -40.39
N LYS A 475 6.46 11.71 -41.39
CA LYS A 475 5.90 11.19 -42.63
C LYS A 475 6.84 10.13 -43.18
N ALA A 476 6.37 8.88 -43.25
CA ALA A 476 7.08 7.80 -43.88
C ALA A 476 7.46 8.22 -45.32
N LYS A 477 8.74 8.38 -45.57
CA LYS A 477 9.26 8.54 -46.95
C LYS A 477 8.92 7.26 -47.70
N LYS A 478 8.04 7.39 -48.68
CA LYS A 478 7.74 6.39 -49.71
C LYS A 478 9.06 5.95 -50.36
N ALA A 479 9.50 4.74 -50.09
CA ALA A 479 10.63 4.13 -50.77
C ALA A 479 10.24 3.93 -52.25
N ALA A 480 10.93 4.58 -53.14
CA ALA A 480 10.78 4.39 -54.58
C ALA A 480 11.22 2.97 -54.96
N ALA A 481 10.33 2.25 -55.63
CA ALA A 481 10.60 0.95 -56.18
C ALA A 481 11.68 1.05 -57.27
N LYS A 482 12.73 0.25 -57.20
CA LYS A 482 13.74 0.04 -58.19
C LYS A 482 13.18 -0.88 -59.28
N PRO A 483 13.42 -0.61 -60.58
CA PRO A 483 12.95 -1.49 -61.67
C PRO A 483 13.75 -2.80 -61.69
N ALA A 484 13.05 -3.87 -61.99
CA ALA A 484 13.63 -5.19 -62.19
C ALA A 484 14.46 -5.20 -63.49
N ASP A 485 15.73 -5.54 -63.41
CA ASP A 485 16.59 -5.86 -64.55
C ASP A 485 16.37 -7.31 -64.98
N GLN A 486 16.14 -7.46 -66.28
CA GLN A 486 16.00 -8.71 -66.95
C GLN A 486 17.34 -9.48 -66.93
N VAL A 487 17.30 -10.74 -66.60
CA VAL A 487 18.41 -11.65 -66.84
C VAL A 487 18.08 -12.50 -68.06
N ALA A 488 18.86 -12.27 -69.06
CA ALA A 488 18.86 -13.06 -70.26
C ALA A 488 19.57 -14.40 -70.04
N THR A 489 19.01 -15.41 -70.62
CA THR A 489 19.49 -16.78 -70.87
C THR A 489 20.93 -16.89 -71.31
N ARG A 490 21.69 -17.76 -70.67
CA ARG A 490 22.49 -18.85 -71.27
C ARG A 490 22.76 -19.96 -70.25
#